data_c26306d114285190b39a6f6c5de4e3fb
#
_entry.id   c26306d114285190b39a6f6c5de4e3fb
#
_cell.length_a   1.000
_cell.length_b   1.000
_cell.length_c   1.000
_cell.angle_alpha   90.00
_cell.angle_beta   90.00
_cell.angle_gamma   90.00
#
_symmetry.space_group_name_H-M   'P 1'
#
loop_
_entity.id
_entity.type
_entity.pdbx_description
1 polymer ?
#
loop_
_entity_poly.entity_id
_entity_poly.type
_entity_poly.pdbx_seq_one_letter_code
_entity_poly.pdbx_strand_id
1 'polypeptide(L)'
;PVDISEAILRENAEAILATYLHLTVQGLVSTYQLALASLPDHNYPHRLMAFLGSSLGNFSPEDCQGYCEQVGEALDPGDYSVLGGDXCNPADVVGAAYNDAQGVTAEFNLNMLRHLNWRFQGNFALDNFSHRAVFNQQKSQIEMYLRSGTKQTVRLENLDLTVDLQAGETILTEISRKFSLHANNPNAIPRQLADHGLEPLQVWTDDQQWFAVILSRVN
;
A
#
# COMPACT_ATOMS: atom_id res chain seq x y z
N PRO A 1 11.81 -0.94 -11.87
CA PRO A 1 10.90 -1.46 -10.85
C PRO A 1 11.65 -1.79 -9.56
N VAL A 2 10.96 -1.65 -8.41
CA VAL A 2 11.47 -1.96 -7.07
C VAL A 2 10.50 -2.93 -6.41
N ASP A 3 11.00 -4.02 -5.86
CA ASP A 3 10.19 -4.97 -5.08
C ASP A 3 11.11 -5.77 -4.17
N ILE A 4 10.59 -6.24 -3.05
CA ILE A 4 11.34 -7.12 -2.14
C ILE A 4 11.42 -8.56 -2.66
N SER A 5 10.55 -8.92 -3.61
CA SER A 5 10.50 -10.25 -4.22
C SER A 5 11.31 -10.28 -5.51
N GLU A 6 12.49 -10.87 -5.47
CA GLU A 6 13.33 -11.06 -6.68
C GLU A 6 12.57 -11.83 -7.76
N ALA A 7 11.77 -12.84 -7.37
CA ALA A 7 11.04 -13.65 -8.34
C ALA A 7 10.02 -12.81 -9.12
N ILE A 8 9.25 -11.96 -8.44
CA ILE A 8 8.27 -11.07 -9.07
C ILE A 8 8.96 -10.05 -9.97
N LEU A 9 10.07 -9.46 -9.49
CA LEU A 9 10.85 -8.50 -10.29
C LEU A 9 11.33 -9.13 -11.60
N ARG A 10 11.89 -10.34 -11.50
CA ARG A 10 12.42 -11.05 -12.67
C ARG A 10 11.30 -11.36 -13.67
N GLU A 11 10.20 -11.94 -13.19
CA GLU A 11 9.05 -12.29 -14.03
C GLU A 11 8.49 -11.05 -14.76
N ASN A 12 8.30 -9.95 -14.03
CA ASN A 12 7.79 -8.71 -14.60
C ASN A 12 8.79 -8.09 -15.59
N ALA A 13 10.08 -8.09 -15.29
CA ALA A 13 11.10 -7.57 -16.18
C ALA A 13 11.14 -8.35 -17.50
N GLU A 14 11.07 -9.68 -17.43
CA GLU A 14 11.03 -10.53 -18.63
C GLU A 14 9.80 -10.25 -19.48
N ALA A 15 8.62 -10.10 -18.86
CA ALA A 15 7.37 -9.79 -19.56
C ALA A 15 7.43 -8.42 -20.25
N ILE A 16 7.99 -7.40 -19.56
CA ILE A 16 8.14 -6.05 -20.11
C ILE A 16 9.09 -6.09 -21.32
N LEU A 17 10.25 -6.73 -21.18
CA LEU A 17 11.26 -6.81 -22.25
C LEU A 17 10.76 -7.60 -23.47
N ALA A 18 9.94 -8.63 -23.25
CA ALA A 18 9.33 -9.39 -24.34
C ALA A 18 8.31 -8.55 -25.12
N THR A 19 7.65 -7.59 -24.47
CA THR A 19 6.63 -6.76 -25.09
C THR A 19 7.21 -5.48 -25.70
N TYR A 20 8.19 -4.87 -25.03
CA TYR A 20 8.74 -3.56 -25.38
C TYR A 20 10.24 -3.67 -25.69
N LEU A 21 10.56 -3.99 -26.92
CA LEU A 21 11.93 -4.35 -27.34
C LEU A 21 12.97 -3.21 -27.21
N HIS A 22 12.49 -1.97 -27.05
CA HIS A 22 13.39 -0.80 -26.96
C HIS A 22 13.63 -0.34 -25.52
N LEU A 23 13.05 -1.04 -24.53
CA LEU A 23 13.26 -0.71 -23.13
C LEU A 23 14.49 -1.42 -22.57
N THR A 24 15.11 -0.78 -21.60
CA THR A 24 16.08 -1.41 -20.69
C THR A 24 15.42 -1.46 -19.31
N VAL A 25 15.50 -2.61 -18.64
CA VAL A 25 14.92 -2.78 -17.31
C VAL A 25 16.02 -3.11 -16.31
N GLN A 26 16.12 -2.33 -15.26
CA GLN A 26 16.99 -2.60 -14.11
C GLN A 26 16.12 -2.76 -12.88
N GLY A 27 15.97 -3.99 -12.37
CA GLY A 27 15.19 -4.28 -11.19
C GLY A 27 16.01 -4.06 -9.91
N LEU A 28 15.41 -3.45 -8.89
CA LEU A 28 16.04 -3.26 -7.58
C LEU A 28 15.32 -4.16 -6.57
N VAL A 29 16.01 -5.19 -6.08
CA VAL A 29 15.49 -6.05 -5.00
C VAL A 29 15.69 -5.32 -3.69
N SER A 30 14.68 -4.59 -3.24
CA SER A 30 14.80 -3.66 -2.12
C SER A 30 13.42 -3.27 -1.59
N THR A 31 13.38 -2.69 -0.40
CA THR A 31 12.21 -1.89 0.00
C THR A 31 12.28 -0.55 -0.76
N TYR A 32 11.13 0.09 -0.95
CA TYR A 32 11.12 1.40 -1.64
C TYR A 32 11.89 2.46 -0.84
N GLN A 33 11.91 2.40 0.48
CA GLN A 33 12.68 3.34 1.31
C GLN A 33 14.19 3.25 1.02
N LEU A 34 14.71 2.02 0.98
CA LEU A 34 16.13 1.80 0.70
C LEU A 34 16.47 2.13 -0.77
N ALA A 35 15.55 1.84 -1.69
CA ALA A 35 15.75 2.18 -3.10
C ALA A 35 15.79 3.70 -3.30
N LEU A 36 14.88 4.45 -2.64
CA LEU A 36 14.87 5.92 -2.72
C LEU A 36 16.16 6.52 -2.17
N ALA A 37 16.73 5.91 -1.12
CA ALA A 37 17.98 6.39 -0.54
C ALA A 37 19.21 6.17 -1.45
N SER A 38 19.08 5.36 -2.52
CA SER A 38 20.22 5.05 -3.38
C SER A 38 19.78 4.72 -4.81
N LEU A 39 19.03 5.64 -5.41
CA LEU A 39 18.59 5.47 -6.81
C LEU A 39 19.80 5.39 -7.74
N PRO A 40 19.76 4.50 -8.75
CA PRO A 40 20.87 4.41 -9.71
C PRO A 40 21.07 5.70 -10.50
N ASP A 41 22.32 6.00 -10.82
CA ASP A 41 22.63 7.11 -11.72
C ASP A 41 22.00 6.90 -13.10
N HIS A 42 21.71 7.99 -13.79
CA HIS A 42 21.16 7.94 -15.14
C HIS A 42 21.72 9.05 -16.02
N ASN A 43 21.61 8.86 -17.33
CA ASN A 43 22.06 9.82 -18.32
C ASN A 43 20.88 10.49 -19.06
N TYR A 44 19.69 10.40 -18.52
CA TYR A 44 18.48 11.03 -19.08
C TYR A 44 18.27 12.40 -18.46
N PRO A 45 17.63 13.31 -19.17
CA PRO A 45 17.44 14.68 -18.65
C PRO A 45 16.53 14.75 -17.40
N HIS A 46 15.62 13.79 -17.26
CA HIS A 46 14.69 13.75 -16.13
C HIS A 46 14.38 12.32 -15.74
N ARG A 47 14.06 12.15 -14.47
CA ARG A 47 13.54 10.90 -13.90
C ARG A 47 12.02 11.06 -13.70
N LEU A 48 11.28 9.98 -13.95
CA LEU A 48 9.86 9.88 -13.58
C LEU A 48 9.70 8.74 -12.58
N MET A 49 9.35 9.07 -11.36
CA MET A 49 9.07 8.05 -10.35
C MET A 49 7.56 7.76 -10.33
N ALA A 50 7.18 6.49 -10.41
CA ALA A 50 5.77 6.09 -10.40
C ALA A 50 5.48 5.21 -9.17
N PHE A 51 4.53 5.64 -8.32
CA PHE A 51 4.06 4.89 -7.16
C PHE A 51 2.55 4.72 -7.30
N LEU A 52 2.15 3.61 -7.91
CA LEU A 52 0.78 3.38 -8.36
C LEU A 52 0.12 2.28 -7.51
N GLY A 53 -1.19 2.08 -7.66
CA GLY A 53 -1.93 1.02 -6.99
C GLY A 53 -2.42 1.36 -5.60
N SER A 54 -2.37 2.63 -5.21
CA SER A 54 -2.85 3.11 -3.90
C SER A 54 -2.12 2.51 -2.69
N SER A 55 -0.90 2.00 -2.88
CA SER A 55 -0.10 1.43 -1.78
C SER A 55 0.14 2.43 -0.63
N LEU A 56 0.13 3.75 -0.96
CA LEU A 56 0.22 4.81 0.05
C LEU A 56 -0.91 4.72 1.09
N GLY A 57 -2.05 4.15 0.72
CA GLY A 57 -3.18 3.93 1.64
C GLY A 57 -2.88 3.00 2.81
N ASN A 58 -1.86 2.16 2.69
CA ASN A 58 -1.46 1.24 3.75
C ASN A 58 -0.55 1.90 4.80
N PHE A 59 -0.16 3.16 4.58
CA PHE A 59 0.77 3.89 5.45
C PHE A 59 0.01 4.64 6.55
N SER A 60 0.64 4.76 7.71
CA SER A 60 0.19 5.72 8.74
C SER A 60 0.32 7.16 8.20
N PRO A 61 -0.31 8.16 8.83
CA PRO A 61 -0.08 9.56 8.42
C PRO A 61 1.40 9.96 8.44
N GLU A 62 2.11 9.49 9.45
CA GLU A 62 3.54 9.77 9.64
C GLU A 62 4.37 9.11 8.52
N ASP A 63 4.04 7.86 8.16
CA ASP A 63 4.74 7.16 7.09
C ASP A 63 4.45 7.79 5.72
N CYS A 64 3.23 8.29 5.49
CA CYS A 64 2.89 9.03 4.26
C CYS A 64 3.75 10.28 4.13
N GLN A 65 3.86 11.04 5.22
CA GLN A 65 4.69 12.24 5.27
C GLN A 65 6.16 11.88 5.00
N GLY A 66 6.68 10.86 5.68
CA GLY A 66 8.05 10.40 5.49
C GLY A 66 8.32 9.93 4.07
N TYR A 67 7.34 9.28 3.44
CA TYR A 67 7.44 8.87 2.03
C TYR A 67 7.56 10.09 1.10
N CYS A 68 6.70 11.08 1.26
CA CYS A 68 6.74 12.30 0.43
C CYS A 68 8.07 13.04 0.60
N GLU A 69 8.56 13.12 1.83
CA GLU A 69 9.87 13.72 2.15
C GLU A 69 10.99 12.96 1.44
N GLN A 70 11.02 11.63 1.56
CA GLN A 70 12.03 10.79 0.91
C GLN A 70 12.01 10.93 -0.61
N VAL A 71 10.82 11.02 -1.21
CA VAL A 71 10.68 11.21 -2.66
C VAL A 71 11.25 12.58 -3.07
N GLY A 72 10.91 13.64 -2.31
CA GLY A 72 11.41 14.98 -2.58
C GLY A 72 12.93 15.07 -2.45
N GLU A 73 13.53 14.30 -1.53
CA GLU A 73 14.99 14.25 -1.35
C GLU A 73 15.70 13.38 -2.39
N ALA A 74 15.03 12.36 -2.91
CA ALA A 74 15.62 11.37 -3.83
C ALA A 74 15.65 11.84 -5.28
N LEU A 75 14.81 12.81 -5.64
CA LEU A 75 14.64 13.29 -7.00
C LEU A 75 15.28 14.68 -7.14
N ASP A 76 15.85 14.95 -8.30
CA ASP A 76 16.47 16.24 -8.60
C ASP A 76 15.43 17.28 -9.02
N PRO A 77 15.70 18.59 -8.82
CA PRO A 77 14.82 19.63 -9.35
C PRO A 77 14.58 19.47 -10.85
N GLY A 78 13.31 19.44 -11.24
CA GLY A 78 12.89 19.21 -12.63
C GLY A 78 12.47 17.76 -12.91
N ASP A 79 12.73 16.84 -12.00
CA ASP A 79 12.21 15.47 -12.09
C ASP A 79 10.71 15.41 -11.79
N TYR A 80 10.12 14.26 -12.01
CA TYR A 80 8.66 14.08 -11.91
C TYR A 80 8.29 12.89 -11.03
N SER A 81 7.13 13.00 -10.40
CA SER A 81 6.51 11.91 -9.65
C SER A 81 5.08 11.68 -10.14
N VAL A 82 4.68 10.42 -10.30
CA VAL A 82 3.29 10.03 -10.56
C VAL A 82 2.82 9.17 -9.39
N LEU A 83 1.78 9.63 -8.71
CA LEU A 83 1.21 8.95 -7.54
C LEU A 83 -0.23 8.54 -7.83
N GLY A 84 -0.59 7.27 -7.58
CA GLY A 84 -1.96 6.78 -7.64
C GLY A 84 -2.53 6.59 -6.26
N GLY A 85 -3.80 7.00 -6.03
CA GLY A 85 -4.44 6.86 -4.74
C GLY A 85 -5.96 6.79 -4.81
N ASP A 86 -6.54 6.00 -3.90
CA ASP A 86 -7.99 5.90 -3.74
C ASP A 86 -8.55 7.14 -3.04
N UNK A 87 -9.44 7.72 -3.58
CA UNK A 87 -10.04 8.80 -3.05
C UNK A 87 -11.01 8.37 -2.09
N CYS A 88 -11.54 9.31 -1.40
CA CYS A 88 -12.55 9.03 -0.39
C CYS A 88 -13.91 8.83 -1.03
N ASN A 89 -14.43 7.65 -0.95
CA ASN A 89 -15.65 7.21 -1.61
C ASN A 89 -16.78 7.04 -0.59
N PRO A 90 -18.04 6.94 -1.03
CA PRO A 90 -19.14 6.64 -0.09
C PRO A 90 -18.86 5.37 0.71
N ALA A 91 -19.22 5.39 1.99
CA ALA A 91 -18.88 4.32 2.95
C ALA A 91 -19.42 2.95 2.53
N ASP A 92 -20.58 2.92 1.87
CA ASP A 92 -21.19 1.69 1.38
C ASP A 92 -20.40 1.08 0.20
N VAL A 93 -19.89 1.93 -0.69
CA VAL A 93 -19.05 1.50 -1.82
C VAL A 93 -17.74 0.90 -1.29
N VAL A 94 -17.09 1.64 -0.40
CA VAL A 94 -15.82 1.19 0.20
C VAL A 94 -16.05 -0.09 1.01
N GLY A 95 -17.13 -0.12 1.81
CA GLY A 95 -17.48 -1.29 2.62
C GLY A 95 -17.69 -2.54 1.76
N ALA A 96 -18.41 -2.41 0.64
CA ALA A 96 -18.66 -3.52 -0.27
C ALA A 96 -17.37 -4.04 -0.94
N ALA A 97 -16.44 -3.13 -1.23
CA ALA A 97 -15.17 -3.53 -1.87
C ALA A 97 -14.31 -4.41 -0.95
N TYR A 98 -14.37 -4.17 0.37
CA TYR A 98 -13.55 -4.91 1.34
C TYR A 98 -14.32 -6.02 2.07
N ASN A 99 -15.65 -6.17 1.81
CA ASN A 99 -16.49 -7.27 2.29
C ASN A 99 -17.22 -7.89 1.09
N ASP A 100 -16.47 -8.22 0.05
CA ASP A 100 -17.04 -8.70 -1.22
C ASP A 100 -17.83 -10.01 -1.02
N ALA A 101 -18.94 -10.12 -1.75
CA ALA A 101 -19.85 -11.25 -1.64
C ALA A 101 -19.22 -12.59 -2.03
N GLN A 102 -18.14 -12.57 -2.82
CA GLN A 102 -17.42 -13.78 -3.22
C GLN A 102 -16.42 -14.24 -2.14
N GLY A 103 -16.14 -13.39 -1.14
CA GLY A 103 -15.24 -13.72 -0.04
C GLY A 103 -13.75 -13.69 -0.41
N VAL A 104 -13.40 -13.07 -1.53
CA VAL A 104 -11.99 -12.99 -1.98
C VAL A 104 -11.14 -12.22 -0.97
N THR A 105 -11.66 -11.07 -0.50
CA THR A 105 -10.96 -10.27 0.51
C THR A 105 -10.83 -11.03 1.83
N ALA A 106 -11.85 -11.78 2.22
CA ALA A 106 -11.81 -12.60 3.44
C ALA A 106 -10.72 -13.66 3.35
N GLU A 107 -10.61 -14.35 2.20
CA GLU A 107 -9.56 -15.35 1.97
C GLU A 107 -8.16 -14.71 1.95
N PHE A 108 -8.04 -13.56 1.31
CA PHE A 108 -6.80 -12.78 1.31
C PHE A 108 -6.37 -12.46 2.74
N ASN A 109 -7.31 -11.98 3.57
CA ASN A 109 -7.00 -11.61 4.96
C ASN A 109 -6.62 -12.84 5.79
N LEU A 110 -7.36 -13.95 5.67
CA LEU A 110 -7.05 -15.21 6.37
C LEU A 110 -5.69 -15.79 5.96
N ASN A 111 -5.27 -15.52 4.73
CA ASN A 111 -3.98 -15.97 4.23
C ASN A 111 -2.80 -15.42 5.06
N MET A 112 -2.98 -14.28 5.72
CA MET A 112 -1.96 -13.75 6.65
C MET A 112 -1.67 -14.77 7.76
N LEU A 113 -2.72 -15.32 8.39
CA LEU A 113 -2.52 -16.32 9.45
C LEU A 113 -1.96 -17.65 8.91
N ARG A 114 -2.38 -18.04 7.69
CA ARG A 114 -1.84 -19.21 6.99
C ARG A 114 -0.34 -19.04 6.78
N HIS A 115 0.08 -17.83 6.35
CA HIS A 115 1.48 -17.49 6.12
C HIS A 115 2.27 -17.52 7.46
N LEU A 116 1.71 -16.95 8.53
CA LEU A 116 2.35 -16.96 9.85
C LEU A 116 2.53 -18.41 10.36
N ASN A 117 1.51 -19.26 10.16
CA ASN A 117 1.61 -20.68 10.52
C ASN A 117 2.75 -21.35 9.76
N TRP A 118 2.82 -21.15 8.45
CA TRP A 118 3.86 -21.73 7.61
C TRP A 118 5.26 -21.21 7.96
N ARG A 119 5.39 -19.90 8.07
CA ARG A 119 6.72 -19.27 8.21
C ARG A 119 7.31 -19.46 9.61
N PHE A 120 6.48 -19.43 10.63
CA PHE A 120 6.93 -19.40 12.02
C PHE A 120 6.51 -20.64 12.81
N GLN A 121 6.11 -21.73 12.13
CA GLN A 121 5.59 -22.94 12.76
C GLN A 121 4.49 -22.58 13.77
N GLY A 122 3.53 -21.79 13.28
CA GLY A 122 2.40 -21.32 14.08
C GLY A 122 1.25 -22.31 14.10
N ASN A 123 0.32 -22.11 15.03
CA ASN A 123 -0.84 -22.98 15.16
C ASN A 123 -2.18 -22.21 15.24
N PHE A 124 -2.30 -21.06 14.52
CA PHE A 124 -3.58 -20.40 14.37
C PHE A 124 -4.61 -21.39 13.77
N ALA A 125 -5.73 -21.59 14.46
CA ALA A 125 -6.82 -22.44 13.97
C ALA A 125 -7.68 -21.60 13.01
N LEU A 126 -7.38 -21.63 11.71
CA LEU A 126 -7.94 -20.71 10.70
C LEU A 126 -9.48 -20.72 10.67
N ASP A 127 -10.08 -21.91 10.86
CA ASP A 127 -11.54 -22.08 10.86
C ASP A 127 -12.23 -21.33 12.01
N ASN A 128 -11.46 -20.92 13.02
CA ASN A 128 -11.97 -20.16 14.16
C ASN A 128 -11.86 -18.66 13.94
N PHE A 129 -11.40 -18.19 12.77
CA PHE A 129 -11.28 -16.76 12.49
C PHE A 129 -12.27 -16.35 11.41
N SER A 130 -12.80 -15.15 11.56
CA SER A 130 -13.67 -14.53 10.56
C SER A 130 -13.11 -13.16 10.16
N HIS A 131 -13.20 -12.86 8.89
CA HIS A 131 -12.83 -11.55 8.33
C HIS A 131 -13.89 -10.51 8.70
N ARG A 132 -13.43 -9.29 8.95
CA ARG A 132 -14.29 -8.12 9.15
C ARG A 132 -13.56 -6.89 8.64
N ALA A 133 -14.18 -6.15 7.72
CA ALA A 133 -13.68 -4.85 7.29
C ALA A 133 -14.66 -3.75 7.73
N VAL A 134 -14.12 -2.65 8.25
CA VAL A 134 -14.89 -1.53 8.80
C VAL A 134 -14.35 -0.23 8.24
N PHE A 135 -15.22 0.64 7.72
CA PHE A 135 -14.81 1.98 7.33
C PHE A 135 -14.80 2.90 8.55
N ASN A 136 -13.62 3.34 8.95
CA ASN A 136 -13.41 4.30 10.02
C ASN A 136 -13.51 5.71 9.44
N GLN A 137 -14.66 6.33 9.59
CA GLN A 137 -14.94 7.66 9.02
C GLN A 137 -14.04 8.75 9.60
N GLN A 138 -13.69 8.66 10.89
CA GLN A 138 -12.85 9.67 11.54
C GLN A 138 -11.44 9.69 10.96
N LYS A 139 -10.92 8.51 10.59
CA LYS A 139 -9.58 8.35 10.03
C LYS A 139 -9.60 8.30 8.50
N SER A 140 -10.79 8.29 7.89
CA SER A 140 -10.96 8.10 6.43
C SER A 140 -10.21 6.87 5.94
N GLN A 141 -10.41 5.71 6.60
CA GLN A 141 -9.70 4.48 6.24
C GLN A 141 -10.57 3.25 6.44
N ILE A 142 -10.31 2.23 5.64
CA ILE A 142 -10.76 0.87 5.91
C ILE A 142 -9.78 0.26 6.91
N GLU A 143 -10.33 -0.47 7.87
CA GLU A 143 -9.58 -1.28 8.82
C GLU A 143 -10.01 -2.72 8.64
N MET A 144 -9.08 -3.60 8.29
CA MET A 144 -9.36 -5.03 8.15
C MET A 144 -8.92 -5.76 9.40
N TYR A 145 -9.80 -6.63 9.87
CA TYR A 145 -9.59 -7.40 11.11
C TYR A 145 -9.82 -8.88 10.85
N LEU A 146 -9.12 -9.70 11.62
CA LEU A 146 -9.44 -11.11 11.83
C LEU A 146 -9.95 -11.26 13.26
N ARG A 147 -11.19 -11.74 13.39
CA ARG A 147 -11.86 -11.90 14.68
C ARG A 147 -11.83 -13.36 15.10
N SER A 148 -11.29 -13.63 16.30
CA SER A 148 -11.29 -14.98 16.87
C SER A 148 -12.69 -15.34 17.36
N GLY A 149 -13.23 -16.46 16.91
CA GLY A 149 -14.54 -16.94 17.32
C GLY A 149 -14.51 -17.65 18.68
N THR A 150 -13.34 -18.08 19.12
CA THR A 150 -13.18 -18.86 20.36
C THR A 150 -11.98 -18.34 21.14
N LYS A 151 -11.94 -18.65 22.43
CA LYS A 151 -10.71 -18.46 23.20
C LYS A 151 -9.67 -19.48 22.68
N GLN A 152 -8.46 -19.01 22.39
CA GLN A 152 -7.38 -19.88 21.91
C GLN A 152 -6.00 -19.33 22.32
N THR A 153 -5.06 -20.23 22.51
CA THR A 153 -3.65 -19.91 22.74
C THR A 153 -2.89 -20.30 21.47
N VAL A 154 -2.28 -19.32 20.83
CA VAL A 154 -1.51 -19.51 19.60
C VAL A 154 -0.03 -19.44 19.94
N ARG A 155 0.74 -20.39 19.44
CA ARG A 155 2.18 -20.39 19.57
C ARG A 155 2.82 -20.26 18.19
N LEU A 156 3.80 -19.38 18.08
CA LEU A 156 4.66 -19.21 16.91
C LEU A 156 6.06 -19.67 17.33
N GLU A 157 6.36 -20.96 17.08
CA GLU A 157 7.53 -21.62 17.66
C GLU A 157 8.84 -20.95 17.27
N ASN A 158 8.98 -20.59 15.99
CA ASN A 158 10.23 -19.98 15.48
C ASN A 158 10.48 -18.58 16.04
N LEU A 159 9.49 -17.95 16.68
CA LEU A 159 9.63 -16.63 17.31
C LEU A 159 9.66 -16.74 18.85
N ASP A 160 9.49 -17.93 19.40
CA ASP A 160 9.28 -18.19 20.84
C ASP A 160 8.18 -17.26 21.40
N LEU A 161 7.11 -17.08 20.63
CA LEU A 161 6.01 -16.15 20.96
C LEU A 161 4.73 -16.93 21.20
N THR A 162 4.07 -16.64 22.32
CA THR A 162 2.75 -17.19 22.63
C THR A 162 1.77 -16.04 22.78
N VAL A 163 0.61 -16.15 22.12
CA VAL A 163 -0.44 -15.14 22.12
C VAL A 163 -1.73 -15.78 22.58
N ASP A 164 -2.35 -15.22 23.62
CA ASP A 164 -3.67 -15.64 24.11
C ASP A 164 -4.73 -14.71 23.50
N LEU A 165 -5.68 -15.29 22.81
CA LEU A 165 -6.80 -14.58 22.20
C LEU A 165 -8.10 -14.98 22.89
N GLN A 166 -8.90 -13.99 23.25
CA GLN A 166 -10.25 -14.23 23.80
C GLN A 166 -11.25 -14.43 22.66
N ALA A 167 -12.37 -15.07 22.95
CA ALA A 167 -13.47 -15.14 22.01
C ALA A 167 -13.96 -13.71 21.68
N GLY A 168 -14.04 -13.38 20.40
CA GLY A 168 -14.44 -12.06 19.93
C GLY A 168 -13.30 -11.07 19.78
N GLU A 169 -12.09 -11.41 20.25
CA GLU A 169 -10.93 -10.52 20.11
C GLU A 169 -10.52 -10.41 18.64
N THR A 170 -10.03 -9.24 18.26
CA THR A 170 -9.67 -8.95 16.86
C THR A 170 -8.19 -8.61 16.71
N ILE A 171 -7.64 -9.07 15.60
CA ILE A 171 -6.29 -8.69 15.14
C ILE A 171 -6.50 -7.69 13.98
N LEU A 172 -5.97 -6.48 14.10
CA LEU A 172 -5.94 -5.53 12.99
C LEU A 172 -4.84 -6.01 12.03
N THR A 173 -5.23 -6.33 10.80
CA THR A 173 -4.33 -6.93 9.82
C THR A 173 -3.86 -5.92 8.78
N GLU A 174 -4.73 -4.96 8.42
CA GLU A 174 -4.39 -3.99 7.39
C GLU A 174 -5.23 -2.72 7.57
N ILE A 175 -4.68 -1.61 7.17
CA ILE A 175 -5.43 -0.36 6.96
C ILE A 175 -5.34 0.03 5.49
N SER A 176 -6.37 0.72 4.99
CA SER A 176 -6.33 1.33 3.66
C SER A 176 -6.97 2.72 3.76
N ARG A 177 -6.13 3.74 3.84
CA ARG A 177 -6.56 5.14 3.92
C ARG A 177 -7.14 5.58 2.59
N LYS A 178 -8.15 6.43 2.68
CA LYS A 178 -8.80 7.04 1.52
C LYS A 178 -8.50 8.54 1.54
N PHE A 179 -8.00 9.03 0.42
CA PHE A 179 -7.45 10.37 0.34
C PHE A 179 -8.48 11.37 -0.18
N SER A 180 -8.11 12.64 -0.17
CA SER A 180 -8.92 13.73 -0.69
C SER A 180 -8.14 14.52 -1.73
N LEU A 181 -8.84 15.08 -2.69
CA LEU A 181 -8.28 16.06 -3.63
C LEU A 181 -8.60 17.50 -3.20
N HIS A 182 -9.47 17.68 -2.20
CA HIS A 182 -9.90 19.00 -1.74
C HIS A 182 -8.85 19.61 -0.81
N ALA A 183 -8.27 20.73 -1.21
CA ALA A 183 -7.15 21.37 -0.50
C ALA A 183 -7.42 21.66 0.99
N ASN A 184 -8.69 21.86 1.36
CA ASN A 184 -9.06 22.14 2.76
C ASN A 184 -9.11 20.88 3.64
N ASN A 185 -8.95 19.69 3.04
CA ASN A 185 -8.95 18.42 3.78
C ASN A 185 -7.53 18.11 4.24
N PRO A 186 -7.31 17.76 5.50
CA PRO A 186 -5.96 17.40 5.99
C PRO A 186 -5.37 16.17 5.30
N ASN A 187 -6.22 15.32 4.71
CA ASN A 187 -5.79 14.14 3.94
C ASN A 187 -5.67 14.43 2.44
N ALA A 188 -5.55 15.71 2.03
CA ALA A 188 -5.43 16.07 0.62
C ALA A 188 -4.04 15.70 0.09
N ILE A 189 -3.98 14.74 -0.84
CA ILE A 189 -2.70 14.31 -1.43
C ILE A 189 -1.97 15.47 -2.12
N PRO A 190 -2.65 16.29 -2.97
CA PRO A 190 -1.92 17.37 -3.66
C PRO A 190 -1.21 18.31 -2.69
N ARG A 191 -1.84 18.59 -1.55
CA ARG A 191 -1.24 19.44 -0.53
C ARG A 191 -0.02 18.76 0.11
N GLN A 192 -0.16 17.48 0.51
CA GLN A 192 0.93 16.74 1.12
C GLN A 192 2.15 16.68 0.18
N LEU A 193 1.91 16.49 -1.12
CA LEU A 193 2.98 16.49 -2.12
C LEU A 193 3.66 17.87 -2.18
N ALA A 194 2.86 18.95 -2.27
CA ALA A 194 3.38 20.31 -2.37
C ALA A 194 4.20 20.71 -1.13
N ASP A 195 3.76 20.29 0.08
CA ASP A 195 4.45 20.57 1.33
C ASP A 195 5.86 19.95 1.36
N HIS A 196 6.15 18.98 0.48
CA HIS A 196 7.46 18.30 0.37
C HIS A 196 8.16 18.57 -0.97
N GLY A 197 7.85 19.70 -1.63
CA GLY A 197 8.56 20.12 -2.85
C GLY A 197 8.11 19.43 -4.13
N LEU A 198 7.04 18.65 -4.06
CA LEU A 198 6.47 17.94 -5.21
C LEU A 198 5.25 18.74 -5.71
N GLU A 199 5.47 19.72 -6.61
CA GLU A 199 4.40 20.59 -7.08
C GLU A 199 3.42 19.83 -7.99
N PRO A 200 2.13 19.67 -7.59
CA PRO A 200 1.17 18.99 -8.45
C PRO A 200 0.89 19.79 -9.74
N LEU A 201 1.10 19.16 -10.88
CA LEU A 201 0.88 19.76 -12.21
C LEU A 201 -0.46 19.34 -12.80
N GLN A 202 -0.84 18.07 -12.61
CA GLN A 202 -2.03 17.53 -13.26
C GLN A 202 -2.62 16.43 -12.40
N VAL A 203 -3.95 16.40 -12.34
CA VAL A 203 -4.71 15.36 -11.63
C VAL A 203 -5.69 14.75 -12.63
N TRP A 204 -5.69 13.44 -12.71
CA TRP A 204 -6.67 12.67 -13.49
C TRP A 204 -7.49 11.81 -12.53
N THR A 205 -8.78 11.68 -12.80
CA THR A 205 -9.68 10.79 -12.05
C THR A 205 -10.60 10.03 -13.01
N ASP A 206 -11.19 8.96 -12.52
CA ASP A 206 -12.36 8.36 -13.18
C ASP A 206 -13.58 9.28 -13.01
N ASP A 207 -14.66 8.94 -13.71
CA ASP A 207 -15.91 9.75 -13.72
C ASP A 207 -16.53 9.88 -12.32
N GLN A 208 -16.37 8.87 -11.46
CA GLN A 208 -16.89 8.88 -10.10
C GLN A 208 -15.93 9.50 -9.10
N GLN A 209 -14.71 9.82 -9.53
CA GLN A 209 -13.63 10.30 -8.66
C GLN A 209 -13.29 9.30 -7.54
N TRP A 210 -13.29 8.00 -7.88
CA TRP A 210 -12.93 6.95 -6.91
C TRP A 210 -11.44 6.74 -6.80
N PHE A 211 -10.70 7.07 -7.87
CA PHE A 211 -9.24 6.94 -7.90
C PHE A 211 -8.64 8.19 -8.55
N ALA A 212 -7.49 8.59 -8.08
CA ALA A 212 -6.77 9.73 -8.67
C ALA A 212 -5.36 9.31 -9.05
N VAL A 213 -4.89 9.86 -10.17
CA VAL A 213 -3.48 9.83 -10.56
C VAL A 213 -3.00 11.28 -10.57
N ILE A 214 -1.93 11.55 -9.86
CA ILE A 214 -1.39 12.92 -9.69
C ILE A 214 0.03 12.94 -10.25
N LEU A 215 0.25 13.80 -11.25
CA LEU A 215 1.59 14.10 -11.75
C LEU A 215 2.10 15.33 -11.00
N SER A 216 3.28 15.21 -10.44
CA SER A 216 3.96 16.32 -9.76
C SER A 216 5.36 16.52 -10.33
N ARG A 217 5.89 17.71 -10.17
CA ARG A 217 7.26 18.08 -10.53
C ARG A 217 8.02 18.48 -9.27
N VAL A 218 9.28 18.07 -9.21
CA VAL A 218 10.17 18.48 -8.10
C VAL A 218 10.67 19.90 -8.37
N ASN A 219 10.56 20.78 -7.36
CA ASN A 219 10.97 22.17 -7.42
C ASN A 219 12.45 22.36 -7.08
#